data_89823ba1bfc4370fb1634528557ce14b
#
_entry.id   89823ba1bfc4370fb1634528557ce14b
#
_cell.length_a   1.000
_cell.length_b   1.000
_cell.length_c   1.000
_cell.angle_alpha   90.00
_cell.angle_beta   90.00
_cell.angle_gamma   90.00
#
_symmetry.space_group_name_H-M   'P 1'
#
loop_
_entity.id
_entity.type
_entity.pdbx_description
1 polymer ?
#
loop_
_entity_poly.entity_id
_entity_poly.type
_entity_poly.pdbx_seq_one_letter_code
_entity_poly.pdbx_strand_id
1 'polypeptide(L)' 'MAQYNAIKVFSATKARERSELGEEITRWIDENPGISIKLTEVKQSSDSEFHCLSIIIFYDRAQ' A
#
# COMPACT_ATOMS: atom_id res chain seq x y z
N MET A 1 13.29 -1.37 -17.37
CA MET A 1 12.36 -0.33 -17.83
C MET A 1 11.16 -0.26 -16.90
N ALA A 2 10.81 0.92 -16.45
CA ALA A 2 9.69 1.07 -15.53
C ALA A 2 8.37 0.78 -16.27
N GLN A 3 7.50 0.03 -15.61
CA GLN A 3 6.19 -0.29 -16.17
C GLN A 3 5.07 0.38 -15.36
N TYR A 4 5.42 1.37 -14.57
CA TYR A 4 4.49 2.14 -13.76
C TYR A 4 5.01 3.56 -13.67
N ASN A 5 4.10 4.49 -13.39
CA ASN A 5 4.49 5.90 -13.25
C ASN A 5 4.19 6.48 -11.88
N ALA A 6 3.73 5.67 -10.93
CA ALA A 6 3.42 6.16 -9.59
C ALA A 6 3.58 5.05 -8.57
N ILE A 7 3.82 5.47 -7.33
CA ILE A 7 3.98 4.55 -6.19
C ILE A 7 3.16 5.10 -5.03
N LYS A 8 2.43 4.22 -4.37
CA LYS A 8 1.71 4.55 -3.13
C LYS A 8 2.16 3.60 -2.04
N VAL A 9 2.49 4.14 -0.87
CA VAL A 9 2.93 3.35 0.27
C VAL A 9 1.95 3.50 1.42
N PHE A 10 1.54 2.38 1.98
CA PHE A 10 0.73 2.33 3.19
C PHE A 10 1.54 1.63 4.26
N SER A 11 1.55 2.18 5.47
CA SER A 11 2.29 1.60 6.58
C SER A 11 1.44 1.62 7.84
N ALA A 12 1.61 0.60 8.66
CA ALA A 12 0.91 0.52 9.93
C ALA A 12 1.81 -0.17 10.94
N THR A 13 1.82 0.33 12.16
CA THR A 13 2.67 -0.17 13.24
C THR A 13 1.85 -0.82 14.33
N LYS A 14 0.78 -0.18 14.76
CA LYS A 14 -0.07 -0.70 15.83
C LYS A 14 -0.97 -1.80 15.29
N ALA A 15 -1.28 -2.77 16.15
CA ALA A 15 -2.13 -3.90 15.74
C ALA A 15 -3.46 -3.44 15.16
N ARG A 16 -4.06 -2.42 15.75
CA ARG A 16 -5.32 -1.87 15.26
C ARG A 16 -5.16 -1.28 13.85
N GLU A 17 -4.08 -0.55 13.64
CA GLU A 17 -3.81 0.04 12.33
C GLU A 17 -3.57 -1.03 11.27
N ARG A 18 -2.87 -2.10 11.65
CA ARG A 18 -2.62 -3.19 10.72
C ARG A 18 -3.91 -3.88 10.31
N SER A 19 -4.84 -4.06 11.25
CA SER A 19 -6.10 -4.71 10.94
C SER A 19 -7.00 -3.86 10.05
N GLU A 20 -6.81 -2.54 10.05
CA GLU A 20 -7.61 -1.62 9.26
C GLU A 20 -6.96 -1.29 7.91
N LEU A 21 -5.73 -1.75 7.70
CA LEU A 21 -4.94 -1.37 6.53
C LEU A 21 -5.59 -1.80 5.23
N GLY A 22 -6.19 -2.99 5.22
CA GLY A 22 -6.87 -3.48 4.02
C GLY A 22 -8.03 -2.60 3.59
N GLU A 23 -8.81 -2.13 4.56
CA GLU A 23 -9.92 -1.24 4.26
C GLU A 23 -9.44 0.11 3.77
N GLU A 24 -8.35 0.60 4.35
CA GLU A 24 -7.77 1.86 3.95
C GLU A 24 -7.30 1.80 2.50
N ILE A 25 -6.65 0.71 2.12
CA ILE A 25 -6.18 0.52 0.75
C ILE A 25 -7.36 0.39 -0.21
N THR A 26 -8.38 -0.37 0.17
CA THR A 26 -9.57 -0.53 -0.66
C THR A 26 -10.25 0.80 -0.91
N ARG A 27 -10.35 1.63 0.13
CA ARG A 27 -10.94 2.95 -0.01
C ARG A 27 -10.12 3.82 -0.97
N TRP A 28 -8.79 3.75 -0.86
CA TRP A 28 -7.93 4.50 -1.74
C TRP A 28 -8.12 4.08 -3.20
N ILE A 29 -8.23 2.78 -3.45
CA ILE A 29 -8.46 2.26 -4.80
C ILE A 29 -9.81 2.77 -5.32
N ASP A 30 -10.83 2.74 -4.48
CA ASP A 30 -12.16 3.21 -4.88
C ASP A 30 -12.18 4.70 -5.19
N GLU A 31 -11.35 5.47 -4.50
CA GLU A 31 -11.26 6.91 -4.73
C GLU A 31 -10.41 7.27 -5.95
N ASN A 32 -9.76 6.29 -6.54
CA ASN A 32 -8.88 6.50 -7.68
C ASN A 32 -9.19 5.50 -8.80
N PRO A 33 -10.40 5.56 -9.37
CA PRO A 33 -10.85 4.51 -10.30
C PRO A 33 -10.08 4.47 -11.61
N GLY A 34 -9.33 5.52 -11.93
CA GLY A 34 -8.58 5.55 -13.19
C GLY A 34 -7.20 4.94 -13.12
N ILE A 35 -6.81 4.40 -11.97
CA ILE A 35 -5.46 3.83 -11.85
C ILE A 35 -5.43 2.39 -12.35
N SER A 36 -4.24 1.94 -12.74
CA SER A 36 -3.98 0.57 -13.12
C SER A 36 -2.86 0.05 -12.22
N ILE A 37 -3.18 -0.90 -11.36
CA ILE A 37 -2.21 -1.46 -10.44
C ILE A 37 -1.36 -2.48 -11.18
N LYS A 38 -0.04 -2.31 -11.13
CA LYS A 38 0.89 -3.16 -11.86
C LYS A 38 1.57 -4.18 -10.95
N LEU A 39 1.91 -3.79 -9.74
CA LEU A 39 2.64 -4.64 -8.81
C LEU A 39 2.35 -4.21 -7.40
N THR A 40 2.27 -5.16 -6.50
CA THR A 40 2.12 -4.88 -5.08
C THR A 40 3.19 -5.64 -4.32
N GLU A 41 3.87 -4.97 -3.41
CA GLU A 41 4.85 -5.60 -2.54
C GLU A 41 4.43 -5.42 -1.09
N VAL A 42 4.64 -6.45 -0.29
CA VAL A 42 4.37 -6.43 1.14
C VAL A 42 5.69 -6.60 1.87
N LYS A 43 5.99 -5.65 2.76
CA LYS A 43 7.19 -5.70 3.58
C LYS A 43 6.76 -5.71 5.03
N GLN A 44 7.38 -6.55 5.81
CA GLN A 44 7.12 -6.63 7.24
C GLN A 44 8.44 -6.61 7.99
N SER A 45 8.53 -5.76 8.99
CA SER A 45 9.67 -5.73 9.87
C SER A 45 9.17 -5.69 11.30
N SER A 46 9.96 -6.27 12.19
CA SER A 46 9.62 -6.25 13.61
C SER A 46 10.91 -6.20 14.42
N ASP A 47 10.81 -5.54 15.56
CA ASP A 47 11.88 -5.55 16.54
C ASP A 47 11.27 -5.88 17.89
N SER A 48 12.00 -5.63 18.97
CA SER A 48 11.54 -6.01 20.30
C SER A 48 10.30 -5.22 20.74
N GLU A 49 10.01 -4.09 20.12
CA GLU A 49 8.93 -3.21 20.55
C GLU A 49 7.87 -2.97 19.48
N PHE A 50 8.25 -3.02 18.22
CA PHE A 50 7.36 -2.61 17.14
C PHE A 50 7.32 -3.63 16.02
N HIS A 51 6.15 -3.76 15.43
CA HIS A 51 5.94 -4.50 14.20
C HIS A 51 5.44 -3.52 13.15
N CYS A 52 6.14 -3.43 12.05
CA CYS A 52 5.77 -2.51 10.97
C CYS A 52 5.37 -3.30 9.74
N LEU A 53 4.19 -3.02 9.23
CA LEU A 53 3.70 -3.61 7.99
C LEU A 53 3.61 -2.51 6.95
N SER A 54 4.25 -2.71 5.80
CA SER A 54 4.21 -1.75 4.71
C SER A 54 3.72 -2.43 3.45
N ILE A 55 2.80 -1.79 2.76
CA ILE A 55 2.29 -2.27 1.49
C ILE A 55 2.58 -1.20 0.45
N ILE A 56 3.30 -1.59 -0.58
CA ILE A 56 3.77 -0.69 -1.63
C ILE A 56 3.03 -1.05 -2.92
N ILE A 57 2.33 -0.08 -3.49
CA ILE A 57 1.57 -0.28 -4.71
C ILE A 57 2.22 0.51 -5.83
N PHE A 58 2.62 -0.21 -6.86
CA PHE A 58 3.18 0.38 -8.09
C PHE A 58 2.06 0.43 -9.11
N TYR A 59 1.76 1.62 -9.62
CA TYR A 59 0.59 1.77 -10.46
C TYR A 59 0.79 2.85 -11.53
N ASP A 60 -0.08 2.84 -12.52
CA ASP A 60 -0.16 3.91 -13.49
C ASP A 60 -1.37 4.78 -13.18
N ARG A 61 -1.15 6.07 -13.22
CA ARG A 61 -2.24 7.03 -13.07
C ARG A 61 -2.93 7.23 -14.42
N ALA A 62 -4.21 7.50 -14.34
CA ALA A 62 -4.97 7.88 -15.52
C ALA A 62 -4.44 9.20 -16.07
N GLN A 63 -4.48 9.34 -17.36
CA GLN A 63 -4.05 10.56 -18.02
C GLN A 63 -5.21 11.20 -18.76
#